data_2293de827d0ac054f239b602ff3ba87a
#
_entry.id   2293de827d0ac054f239b602ff3ba87a
#
_cell.length_a   1.000
_cell.length_b   1.000
_cell.length_c   1.000
_cell.angle_alpha   90.00
_cell.angle_beta   90.00
_cell.angle_gamma   90.00
#
_symmetry.space_group_name_H-M   'P 1'
#
loop_
_entity.id
_entity.type
_entity.pdbx_description
1 polymer ?
#
loop_
_entity_poly.entity_id
_entity_poly.type
_entity_poly.pdbx_seq_one_letter_code
_entity_poly.pdbx_strand_id
1 'polypeptide(L)'
;MSKAWRLTPQAEQSLYEIAQWTFQTFGPRQADAYEQDILDRLDAIADGIAHNRSCQSLLDIKTERDVLYTHVGSHYLIYAEYDEHFVLLDVLHQRVDLPRRLAHIASKAKS
;
A
#
# COMPACT_ATOMS: atom_id res chain seq x y z
N MET A 1 2.85 9.11 19.40
CA MET A 1 2.00 7.92 19.33
C MET A 1 1.84 7.45 17.90
N SER A 2 1.90 6.15 17.69
CA SER A 2 1.69 5.62 16.34
C SER A 2 0.22 5.67 15.95
N LYS A 3 -0.03 5.89 14.66
CA LYS A 3 -1.37 5.83 14.11
C LYS A 3 -1.83 4.37 14.01
N ALA A 4 -3.13 4.14 14.15
CA ALA A 4 -3.71 2.84 13.78
C ALA A 4 -3.73 2.69 12.27
N TRP A 5 -3.76 1.46 11.76
CA TRP A 5 -3.92 1.24 10.33
C TRP A 5 -5.04 0.24 10.05
N ARG A 6 -5.67 0.41 8.90
CA ARG A 6 -6.77 -0.42 8.44
C ARG A 6 -6.54 -0.82 6.99
N LEU A 7 -7.21 -1.89 6.58
CA LEU A 7 -7.11 -2.42 5.22
C LEU A 7 -8.48 -2.31 4.53
N THR A 8 -8.48 -1.92 3.26
CA THR A 8 -9.67 -2.08 2.44
C THR A 8 -9.82 -3.55 2.04
N PRO A 9 -11.02 -4.00 1.65
CA PRO A 9 -11.19 -5.35 1.10
C PRO A 9 -10.26 -5.61 -0.10
N GLN A 10 -10.03 -4.60 -0.93
CA GLN A 10 -9.12 -4.73 -2.07
C GLN A 10 -7.68 -4.95 -1.60
N ALA A 11 -7.24 -4.23 -0.57
CA ALA A 11 -5.90 -4.41 -0.01
C ALA A 11 -5.74 -5.80 0.59
N GLU A 12 -6.74 -6.29 1.31
CA GLU A 12 -6.73 -7.64 1.87
C GLU A 12 -6.60 -8.69 0.76
N GLN A 13 -7.36 -8.54 -0.31
CA GLN A 13 -7.31 -9.46 -1.44
C GLN A 13 -5.94 -9.45 -2.11
N SER A 14 -5.38 -8.26 -2.32
CA SER A 14 -4.05 -8.13 -2.93
C SER A 14 -2.97 -8.77 -2.06
N LEU A 15 -3.03 -8.56 -0.75
CA LEU A 15 -2.07 -9.19 0.18
C LEU A 15 -2.18 -10.71 0.17
N TYR A 16 -3.40 -11.23 0.10
CA TYR A 16 -3.62 -12.67 0.03
C TYR A 16 -3.02 -13.26 -1.26
N GLU A 17 -3.25 -12.61 -2.39
CA GLU A 17 -2.72 -13.07 -3.68
C GLU A 17 -1.19 -13.02 -3.70
N ILE A 18 -0.60 -11.98 -3.13
CA ILE A 18 0.86 -11.86 -3.02
C ILE A 18 1.42 -12.99 -2.14
N ALA A 19 0.77 -13.26 -1.01
CA ALA A 19 1.20 -14.32 -0.10
C ALA A 19 1.15 -15.68 -0.78
N GLN A 20 0.07 -15.96 -1.50
CA GLN A 20 -0.08 -17.22 -2.23
C GLN A 20 0.97 -17.37 -3.33
N TRP A 21 1.16 -16.34 -4.13
CA TRP A 21 2.13 -16.36 -5.22
C TRP A 21 3.55 -16.56 -4.68
N THR A 22 3.90 -15.86 -3.61
CA THR A 22 5.23 -15.98 -3.00
C THR A 22 5.44 -17.36 -2.43
N PHE A 23 4.43 -17.91 -1.77
CA PHE A 23 4.47 -19.28 -1.23
C PHE A 23 4.70 -20.31 -2.33
N GLN A 24 3.93 -20.22 -3.41
CA GLN A 24 4.01 -21.17 -4.52
C GLN A 24 5.31 -21.06 -5.28
N THR A 25 5.86 -19.86 -5.38
CA THR A 25 7.08 -19.60 -6.17
C THR A 25 8.35 -19.86 -5.37
N PHE A 26 8.39 -19.46 -4.10
CA PHE A 26 9.61 -19.46 -3.28
C PHE A 26 9.50 -20.26 -1.98
N GLY A 27 8.30 -20.74 -1.62
CA GLY A 27 8.07 -21.53 -0.42
C GLY A 27 7.66 -20.72 0.81
N PRO A 28 7.33 -21.42 1.93
CA PRO A 28 6.75 -20.77 3.10
C PRO A 28 7.68 -19.79 3.81
N ARG A 29 8.96 -20.07 3.87
CA ARG A 29 9.92 -19.19 4.56
C ARG A 29 9.99 -17.83 3.89
N GLN A 30 10.04 -17.80 2.57
CA GLN A 30 10.11 -16.56 1.80
C GLN A 30 8.78 -15.80 1.89
N ALA A 31 7.66 -16.52 1.86
CA ALA A 31 6.34 -15.90 2.01
C ALA A 31 6.19 -15.22 3.36
N ASP A 32 6.62 -15.89 4.44
CA ASP A 32 6.56 -15.32 5.79
C ASP A 32 7.47 -14.10 5.92
N ALA A 33 8.67 -14.16 5.35
CA ALA A 33 9.62 -13.05 5.39
C ALA A 33 9.06 -11.83 4.65
N TYR A 34 8.45 -12.04 3.51
CA TYR A 34 7.90 -10.92 2.73
C TYR A 34 6.67 -10.31 3.41
N GLU A 35 5.81 -11.14 3.97
CA GLU A 35 4.68 -10.66 4.77
C GLU A 35 5.16 -9.79 5.93
N GLN A 36 6.21 -10.24 6.62
CA GLN A 36 6.77 -9.49 7.75
C GLN A 36 7.33 -8.15 7.28
N ASP A 37 8.00 -8.10 6.12
CA ASP A 37 8.51 -6.85 5.57
C ASP A 37 7.38 -5.85 5.31
N ILE A 38 6.25 -6.31 4.81
CA ILE A 38 5.08 -5.46 4.57
C ILE A 38 4.52 -4.95 5.90
N LEU A 39 4.35 -5.83 6.89
CA LEU A 39 3.84 -5.45 8.21
C LEU A 39 4.76 -4.45 8.90
N ASP A 40 6.08 -4.67 8.81
CA ASP A 40 7.06 -3.74 9.37
C ASP A 40 6.97 -2.36 8.71
N ARG A 41 6.71 -2.31 7.42
CA ARG A 41 6.53 -1.05 6.72
C ARG A 41 5.25 -0.34 7.14
N LEU A 42 4.17 -1.09 7.33
CA LEU A 42 2.91 -0.52 7.85
C LEU A 42 3.12 0.08 9.25
N ASP A 43 3.86 -0.61 10.10
CA ASP A 43 4.20 -0.08 11.42
C ASP A 43 5.08 1.17 11.33
N ALA A 44 6.02 1.20 10.38
CA ALA A 44 6.88 2.37 10.18
C ALA A 44 6.05 3.57 9.67
N ILE A 45 5.06 3.35 8.82
CA ILE A 45 4.14 4.41 8.38
C ILE A 45 3.36 4.93 9.59
N ALA A 46 2.85 4.03 10.43
CA ALA A 46 2.10 4.38 11.63
C ALA A 46 2.93 5.22 12.59
N ASP A 47 4.22 4.96 12.68
CA ASP A 47 5.15 5.70 13.53
C ASP A 47 5.68 6.98 12.89
N GLY A 48 5.32 7.25 11.64
CA GLY A 48 5.74 8.45 10.92
C GLY A 48 7.18 8.43 10.43
N ILE A 49 7.83 7.27 10.41
CA ILE A 49 9.24 7.14 10.04
C ILE A 49 9.46 6.56 8.63
N ALA A 50 8.40 6.10 7.96
CA ALA A 50 8.55 5.55 6.61
C ALA A 50 8.65 6.68 5.58
N HIS A 51 9.55 6.51 4.60
CA HIS A 51 9.61 7.42 3.46
C HIS A 51 8.42 7.15 2.55
N ASN A 52 7.70 8.21 2.20
CA ASN A 52 6.56 8.11 1.32
C ASN A 52 6.59 9.21 0.26
N ARG A 53 5.76 9.03 -0.75
CA ARG A 53 5.60 10.04 -1.81
C ARG A 53 4.12 10.24 -2.07
N SER A 54 3.75 11.50 -2.33
CA SER A 54 2.37 11.82 -2.68
C SER A 54 2.06 11.34 -4.09
N CYS A 55 0.92 10.67 -4.24
CA CYS A 55 0.45 10.23 -5.55
C CYS A 55 0.01 11.41 -6.43
N GLN A 56 -0.24 12.57 -5.84
CA GLN A 56 -0.59 13.77 -6.61
C GLN A 56 0.54 14.19 -7.55
N SER A 57 1.78 13.92 -7.18
CA SER A 57 2.93 14.21 -8.06
C SER A 57 2.95 13.33 -9.31
N LEU A 58 2.27 12.19 -9.28
CA LEU A 58 2.17 11.26 -10.41
C LEU A 58 0.87 11.43 -11.19
N LEU A 59 -0.16 11.98 -10.51
CA LEU A 59 -1.48 12.09 -11.04
C LEU A 59 -1.80 13.54 -11.24
N ASP A 60 -1.71 14.27 -11.96
CA ASP A 60 -2.16 15.67 -12.11
C ASP A 60 -3.65 15.82 -11.73
N ILE A 61 -4.04 15.19 -10.63
CA ILE A 61 -5.42 15.16 -10.13
C ILE A 61 -5.41 15.51 -8.65
N LYS A 62 -6.24 16.46 -8.25
CA LYS A 62 -6.45 16.75 -6.84
C LYS A 62 -7.49 15.80 -6.26
N THR A 63 -7.09 15.08 -5.23
CA THR A 63 -8.02 14.28 -4.44
C THR A 63 -8.33 15.03 -3.15
N GLU A 64 -9.47 14.73 -2.54
CA GLU A 64 -9.85 15.36 -1.27
C GLU A 64 -8.88 15.02 -0.14
N ARG A 65 -8.18 13.89 -0.25
CA ARG A 65 -7.19 13.46 0.72
C ARG A 65 -5.92 13.08 -0.01
N ASP A 66 -4.78 13.29 0.66
CA ASP A 66 -3.51 12.85 0.13
C ASP A 66 -3.49 11.33 0.05
N VAL A 67 -3.33 10.82 -1.16
CA VAL A 67 -3.04 9.42 -1.38
C VAL A 67 -1.53 9.32 -1.52
N LEU A 68 -0.94 8.49 -0.69
CA LEU A 68 0.50 8.35 -0.58
C LEU A 68 0.91 6.96 -1.01
N TYR A 69 2.18 6.79 -1.35
CA TYR A 69 2.70 5.46 -1.64
C TYR A 69 4.10 5.30 -1.08
N THR A 70 4.45 4.06 -0.78
CA THR A 70 5.80 3.68 -0.41
C THR A 70 6.14 2.34 -1.07
N HIS A 71 7.40 2.05 -1.21
CA HIS A 71 7.87 0.85 -1.90
C HIS A 71 8.40 -0.17 -0.90
N VAL A 72 7.96 -1.42 -1.03
CA VAL A 72 8.45 -2.54 -0.23
C VAL A 72 8.75 -3.70 -1.17
N GLY A 73 10.00 -4.10 -1.27
CA GLY A 73 10.40 -5.20 -2.16
C GLY A 73 9.97 -4.91 -3.60
N SER A 74 9.12 -5.76 -4.14
CA SER A 74 8.63 -5.64 -5.52
C SER A 74 7.26 -4.97 -5.61
N HIS A 75 6.77 -4.37 -4.54
CA HIS A 75 5.41 -3.83 -4.49
C HIS A 75 5.37 -2.41 -3.96
N TYR A 76 4.29 -1.70 -4.33
CA TYR A 76 3.94 -0.42 -3.77
C TYR A 76 2.79 -0.58 -2.80
N LEU A 77 2.89 0.05 -1.63
CA LEU A 77 1.78 0.18 -0.69
C LEU A 77 1.13 1.53 -0.94
N ILE A 78 -0.16 1.51 -1.28
CA ILE A 78 -0.93 2.73 -1.58
C ILE A 78 -1.87 2.97 -0.42
N TYR A 79 -1.78 4.14 0.21
CA TYR A 79 -2.57 4.42 1.40
C TYR A 79 -3.05 5.85 1.46
N ALA A 80 -4.15 6.07 2.20
CA ALA A 80 -4.68 7.38 2.51
C ALA A 80 -4.47 7.67 4.00
N GLU A 81 -3.98 8.87 4.32
CA GLU A 81 -3.65 9.23 5.68
C GLU A 81 -4.73 10.12 6.30
N TYR A 82 -5.07 9.82 7.55
CA TYR A 82 -6.03 10.56 8.36
C TYR A 82 -5.34 11.00 9.66
N ASP A 83 -6.01 11.78 10.49
CA ASP A 83 -5.40 12.31 11.71
C ASP A 83 -4.95 11.23 12.69
N GLU A 84 -5.79 10.22 12.90
CA GLU A 84 -5.54 9.17 13.91
C GLU A 84 -5.27 7.80 13.32
N HIS A 85 -5.42 7.63 12.01
CA HIS A 85 -5.20 6.35 11.36
C HIS A 85 -4.85 6.55 9.90
N PHE A 86 -4.38 5.50 9.24
CA PHE A 86 -4.29 5.46 7.79
C PHE A 86 -4.96 4.20 7.27
N VAL A 87 -5.36 4.22 6.01
CA VAL A 87 -6.05 3.11 5.35
C VAL A 87 -5.18 2.65 4.18
N LEU A 88 -4.78 1.39 4.20
CA LEU A 88 -4.11 0.79 3.04
C LEU A 88 -5.16 0.51 1.98
N LEU A 89 -5.06 1.20 0.86
CA LEU A 89 -6.04 1.14 -0.23
C LEU A 89 -5.79 -0.05 -1.15
N ASP A 90 -4.53 -0.31 -1.46
CA ASP A 90 -4.14 -1.44 -2.30
C ASP A 90 -2.63 -1.69 -2.19
N VAL A 91 -2.20 -2.84 -2.71
CA VAL A 91 -0.79 -3.21 -2.85
C VAL A 91 -0.60 -3.60 -4.31
N LEU A 92 0.29 -2.90 -5.01
CA LEU A 92 0.47 -3.05 -6.45
C LEU A 92 1.88 -3.51 -6.77
N HIS A 93 2.00 -4.44 -7.72
CA HIS A 93 3.31 -4.86 -8.20
C HIS A 93 4.02 -3.70 -8.91
N GLN A 94 5.35 -3.61 -8.76
CA GLN A 94 6.14 -2.51 -9.32
C GLN A 94 6.08 -2.41 -10.86
N ARG A 95 5.65 -3.48 -11.55
CA ARG A 95 5.54 -3.51 -13.01
C ARG A 95 4.21 -3.00 -13.54
N VAL A 96 3.24 -2.67 -12.67
CA VAL A 96 1.97 -2.10 -13.14
C VAL A 96 2.18 -0.69 -13.67
N ASP A 97 1.25 -0.25 -14.50
CA ASP A 97 1.18 1.16 -14.91
C ASP A 97 0.67 1.95 -13.71
N LEU A 98 1.61 2.44 -12.89
CA LEU A 98 1.29 3.05 -11.61
C LEU A 98 0.37 4.28 -11.75
N PRO A 99 0.64 5.24 -12.65
CA PRO A 99 -0.27 6.39 -12.77
C PRO A 99 -1.71 6.00 -13.10
N ARG A 100 -1.90 5.04 -14.00
CA ARG A 100 -3.24 4.56 -14.38
C ARG A 100 -3.95 3.91 -13.20
N ARG A 101 -3.25 3.05 -12.46
CA ARG A 101 -3.83 2.37 -11.29
C ARG A 101 -4.14 3.34 -10.17
N LEU A 102 -3.27 4.32 -9.95
CA LEU A 102 -3.49 5.35 -8.93
C LEU A 102 -4.69 6.23 -9.29
N ALA A 103 -4.88 6.57 -10.56
CA ALA A 103 -6.04 7.32 -11.00
C ALA A 103 -7.34 6.57 -10.67
N HIS A 104 -7.35 5.26 -10.90
CA HIS A 104 -8.50 4.42 -10.59
C HIS A 104 -8.77 4.36 -9.08
N ILE A 105 -7.72 4.17 -8.28
CA ILE A 105 -7.83 4.12 -6.82
C ILE A 105 -8.30 5.46 -6.27
N ALA A 106 -7.74 6.56 -6.75
CA ALA A 106 -8.13 7.90 -6.32
C ALA A 106 -9.59 8.20 -6.66
N SER A 107 -10.05 7.75 -7.82
CA SER A 107 -11.45 7.90 -8.23
C SER A 107 -12.39 7.18 -7.27
N LYS A 108 -12.03 5.98 -6.82
CA LYS A 108 -12.83 5.22 -5.85
C LYS A 108 -12.77 5.83 -4.46
N ALA A 109 -11.63 6.38 -4.07
CA ALA A 109 -11.47 6.99 -2.76
C ALA A 109 -12.30 8.26 -2.59
N LYS A 110 -12.72 8.87 -3.70
CA LYS A 110 -13.54 10.07 -3.71
C LYS A 110 -15.02 9.82 -3.43
N SER A 111 -15.48 8.62 -3.63
CA SER A 111 -16.91 8.31 -3.52
C SER A 111 -17.33 7.87 -2.13
#